data_af0b8cc5c24ff3565bebdca13f3463f1
#
_entry.id   af0b8cc5c24ff3565bebdca13f3463f1
#
_cell.length_a   1.000
_cell.length_b   1.000
_cell.length_c   1.000
_cell.angle_alpha   90.00
_cell.angle_beta   90.00
_cell.angle_gamma   90.00
#
_symmetry.space_group_name_H-M   'P 1'
#
loop_
_entity.id
_entity.type
_entity.pdbx_description
1 polymer ?
#
loop_
_entity_poly.entity_id
_entity_poly.type
_entity_poly.pdbx_seq_one_letter_code
_entity_poly.pdbx_strand_id
1 'polypeptide(L)'
;MIEKVYTFLWGDLIRIPLPGGSTLGISLLILLLIPTGIYFTIRTKLLPIRLFPDMVRALSEKKSDKNNLSAFQTLIVSTATRVGMGNLVGVVAAISAGGAGAVFWMWITALIGSSTAFIEATLAQLYKEKDPLYGGYRGGPAYYIHRYWEEKQGRKRKKVLLSVLFAISGLICWCGISQVISNSVTASFKNAFDIPPLYTTIVLVVIAAVIVLRKNATVKVLDLLVPVMAVPYFVITLFIIFTNLGSMPGVFKRIFEEAFGFRQAVAGGFGVVLMNGVKRGLFSNEAGSGSAPCAAAAAECDSPVKAGFVQALGVFVDTIVICSCTAMIMLLAPEDLVQGLAGMELLQTAMHYHLGQFGVIFIAATLFMFSFSTFLGILFYARGNVAYLFGDNWASQTGYKVLALVMLFIGGIAAYTFVWDLGDVGIGLMTIFNIFMLYPLGEKALKELKIYEAEKKKK
;
A
#
# COMPACT_ATOMS: atom_id res chain seq x y z
N MET A 1 -16.90 -7.70 -17.19
CA MET A 1 -17.06 -8.24 -15.82
C MET A 1 -16.24 -7.41 -14.82
N ILE A 2 -14.95 -7.14 -15.08
CA ILE A 2 -14.08 -6.32 -14.21
C ILE A 2 -14.69 -4.94 -13.96
N GLU A 3 -15.09 -4.24 -15.01
CA GLU A 3 -15.71 -2.92 -14.93
C GLU A 3 -16.98 -2.88 -14.05
N LYS A 4 -17.84 -3.89 -14.13
CA LYS A 4 -19.04 -3.98 -13.26
C LYS A 4 -18.67 -4.14 -11.79
N VAL A 5 -17.64 -4.98 -11.49
CA VAL A 5 -17.14 -5.15 -10.13
C VAL A 5 -16.46 -3.88 -9.64
N TYR A 6 -15.66 -3.23 -10.48
CA TYR A 6 -15.05 -1.95 -10.19
C TYR A 6 -16.10 -0.88 -9.83
N THR A 7 -17.14 -0.74 -10.66
CA THR A 7 -18.23 0.21 -10.41
C THR A 7 -19.00 -0.10 -9.12
N PHE A 8 -19.20 -1.37 -8.79
CA PHE A 8 -19.80 -1.77 -7.52
C PHE A 8 -18.95 -1.38 -6.31
N LEU A 9 -17.63 -1.51 -6.40
CA LEU A 9 -16.70 -1.25 -5.31
C LEU A 9 -16.40 0.23 -5.13
N TRP A 10 -16.10 0.92 -6.22
CA TRP A 10 -15.57 2.27 -6.26
C TRP A 10 -16.54 3.30 -6.88
N GLY A 11 -17.62 2.86 -7.51
CA GLY A 11 -18.64 3.75 -8.02
C GLY A 11 -19.51 4.35 -6.91
N ASP A 12 -20.28 5.38 -7.27
CA ASP A 12 -21.18 6.06 -6.33
C ASP A 12 -22.33 5.14 -5.91
N LEU A 13 -22.25 4.55 -4.74
CA LEU A 13 -23.34 3.79 -4.13
C LEU A 13 -24.41 4.71 -3.56
N ILE A 14 -24.01 5.82 -2.95
CA ILE A 14 -24.87 6.85 -2.38
C ILE A 14 -24.48 8.18 -3.05
N ARG A 15 -25.48 8.93 -3.50
CA ARG A 15 -25.31 10.28 -4.04
C ARG A 15 -26.06 11.28 -3.15
N ILE A 16 -25.32 12.16 -2.50
CA ILE A 16 -25.84 13.20 -1.63
C ILE A 16 -25.77 14.53 -2.40
N PRO A 17 -26.92 15.18 -2.69
CA PRO A 17 -26.91 16.49 -3.29
C PRO A 17 -26.29 17.52 -2.33
N LEU A 18 -25.37 18.32 -2.82
CA LEU A 18 -24.74 19.41 -2.07
C LEU A 18 -25.30 20.77 -2.49
N PRO A 19 -25.24 21.79 -1.61
CA PRO A 19 -25.53 23.16 -1.98
C PRO A 19 -24.68 23.61 -3.16
N GLY A 20 -25.27 24.21 -4.19
CA GLY A 20 -24.56 24.63 -5.42
C GLY A 20 -24.64 23.65 -6.59
N GLY A 21 -25.49 22.61 -6.50
CA GLY A 21 -25.79 21.71 -7.63
C GLY A 21 -24.75 20.60 -7.87
N SER A 22 -23.73 20.51 -7.02
CA SER A 22 -22.79 19.38 -7.02
C SER A 22 -23.37 18.18 -6.25
N THR A 23 -22.87 16.98 -6.53
CA THR A 23 -23.25 15.75 -5.81
C THR A 23 -22.02 15.14 -5.16
N LEU A 24 -22.16 14.71 -3.90
CA LEU A 24 -21.18 13.88 -3.21
C LEU A 24 -21.48 12.41 -3.51
N GLY A 25 -20.63 11.78 -4.32
CA GLY A 25 -20.64 10.34 -4.53
C GLY A 25 -19.86 9.62 -3.43
N ILE A 26 -20.45 8.63 -2.79
CA ILE A 26 -19.80 7.81 -1.77
C ILE A 26 -19.81 6.36 -2.23
N SER A 27 -18.62 5.78 -2.40
CA SER A 27 -18.48 4.38 -2.79
C SER A 27 -18.63 3.44 -1.59
N LEU A 28 -18.89 2.16 -1.87
CA LEU A 28 -18.95 1.10 -0.86
C LEU A 28 -17.67 1.06 -0.01
N LEU A 29 -16.51 1.19 -0.63
CA LEU A 29 -15.24 1.10 0.07
C LEU A 29 -14.96 2.31 0.96
N ILE A 30 -15.38 3.52 0.58
CA ILE A 30 -15.33 4.69 1.48
C ILE A 30 -16.19 4.45 2.72
N LEU A 31 -17.43 3.93 2.53
CA LEU A 31 -18.33 3.59 3.63
C LEU A 31 -17.80 2.51 4.57
N LEU A 32 -16.91 1.65 4.10
CA LEU A 32 -16.27 0.64 4.93
C LEU A 32 -14.99 1.15 5.60
N LEU A 33 -14.10 1.78 4.85
CA LEU A 33 -12.77 2.17 5.31
C LEU A 33 -12.81 3.29 6.35
N ILE A 34 -13.52 4.38 6.06
CA ILE A 34 -13.53 5.56 6.92
C ILE A 34 -14.15 5.24 8.30
N PRO A 35 -15.39 4.66 8.39
CA PRO A 35 -15.95 4.29 9.68
C PRO A 35 -15.11 3.26 10.44
N THR A 36 -14.50 2.28 9.75
CA THR A 36 -13.65 1.27 10.39
C THR A 36 -12.38 1.91 10.97
N GLY A 37 -11.73 2.79 10.22
CA GLY A 37 -10.57 3.54 10.70
C GLY A 37 -10.91 4.39 11.92
N ILE A 38 -12.02 5.13 11.89
CA ILE A 38 -12.50 5.93 13.03
C ILE A 38 -12.82 5.02 14.23
N TYR A 39 -13.56 3.92 14.01
CA TYR A 39 -13.90 2.95 15.05
C TYR A 39 -12.65 2.44 15.78
N PHE A 40 -11.67 1.92 15.08
CA PHE A 40 -10.45 1.42 15.72
C PHE A 40 -9.58 2.53 16.30
N THR A 41 -9.58 3.73 15.72
CA THR A 41 -8.89 4.89 16.30
C THR A 41 -9.47 5.28 17.65
N ILE A 42 -10.79 5.28 17.80
CA ILE A 42 -11.48 5.53 19.07
C ILE A 42 -11.21 4.37 20.05
N ARG A 43 -11.37 3.11 19.61
CA ARG A 43 -11.18 1.91 20.45
C ARG A 43 -9.75 1.77 20.97
N THR A 44 -8.75 2.19 20.21
CA THR A 44 -7.34 2.20 20.60
C THR A 44 -6.93 3.49 21.29
N LYS A 45 -7.84 4.43 21.52
CA LYS A 45 -7.61 5.73 22.18
C LYS A 45 -6.52 6.54 21.49
N LEU A 46 -6.68 6.80 20.18
CA LEU A 46 -5.73 7.57 19.37
C LEU A 46 -4.31 6.96 19.40
N LEU A 47 -4.21 5.64 19.25
CA LEU A 47 -2.96 4.88 19.32
C LEU A 47 -1.80 5.51 18.52
N PRO A 48 -1.97 5.98 17.26
CA PRO A 48 -0.86 6.55 16.48
C PRO A 48 -0.21 7.77 17.12
N ILE A 49 -0.94 8.51 17.95
CA ILE A 49 -0.44 9.69 18.66
C ILE A 49 0.10 9.28 20.03
N ARG A 50 -0.73 8.59 20.82
CA ARG A 50 -0.44 8.27 22.22
C ARG A 50 0.73 7.30 22.40
N LEU A 51 0.89 6.34 21.52
CA LEU A 51 1.91 5.29 21.60
C LEU A 51 2.97 5.42 20.50
N PHE A 52 3.12 6.60 19.91
CA PHE A 52 4.16 6.84 18.91
C PHE A 52 5.59 6.50 19.37
N PRO A 53 6.00 6.89 20.60
CA PRO A 53 7.31 6.48 21.12
C PRO A 53 7.49 4.95 21.23
N ASP A 54 6.42 4.22 21.56
CA ASP A 54 6.47 2.76 21.63
C ASP A 54 6.58 2.12 20.24
N MET A 55 5.95 2.74 19.23
CA MET A 55 6.08 2.30 17.85
C MET A 55 7.53 2.42 17.36
N VAL A 56 8.19 3.54 17.67
CA VAL A 56 9.60 3.73 17.31
C VAL A 56 10.50 2.75 18.06
N ARG A 57 10.26 2.51 19.36
CA ARG A 57 11.03 1.54 20.15
C ARG A 57 10.88 0.11 19.63
N ALA A 58 9.70 -0.26 19.12
CA ALA A 58 9.46 -1.59 18.58
C ALA A 58 10.37 -1.94 17.38
N LEU A 59 10.91 -0.93 16.67
CA LEU A 59 11.85 -1.15 15.56
C LEU A 59 13.21 -1.71 16.04
N SER A 60 13.60 -1.41 17.26
CA SER A 60 14.90 -1.81 17.83
C SER A 60 14.91 -3.25 18.37
N GLU A 61 13.81 -3.98 18.22
CA GLU A 61 13.68 -5.33 18.73
C GLU A 61 14.54 -6.34 17.95
N LYS A 62 15.34 -7.12 18.67
CA LYS A 62 16.24 -8.11 18.08
C LYS A 62 15.52 -9.44 17.89
N LYS A 63 15.89 -10.18 16.86
CA LYS A 63 15.43 -11.56 16.64
C LYS A 63 16.24 -12.55 17.47
N SER A 64 15.61 -13.61 17.93
CA SER A 64 16.27 -14.72 18.64
C SER A 64 16.78 -15.80 17.70
N ASP A 65 16.11 -16.02 16.55
CA ASP A 65 16.48 -17.03 15.54
C ASP A 65 16.91 -16.36 14.22
N LYS A 66 18.02 -16.84 13.64
CA LYS A 66 18.54 -16.36 12.34
C LYS A 66 17.59 -16.60 11.16
N ASN A 67 16.70 -17.57 11.26
CA ASN A 67 15.75 -17.90 10.19
C ASN A 67 14.49 -17.04 10.20
N ASN A 68 14.24 -16.28 11.28
CA ASN A 68 13.09 -15.41 11.42
C ASN A 68 13.43 -13.96 11.03
N LEU A 69 12.42 -13.19 10.67
CA LEU A 69 12.58 -11.77 10.38
C LEU A 69 12.52 -10.96 11.68
N SER A 70 13.46 -10.03 11.86
CA SER A 70 13.36 -9.03 12.94
C SER A 70 12.19 -8.06 12.71
N ALA A 71 11.79 -7.32 13.74
CA ALA A 71 10.79 -6.26 13.62
C ALA A 71 11.19 -5.22 12.54
N PHE A 72 12.47 -4.84 12.49
CA PHE A 72 13.01 -3.93 11.47
C PHE A 72 13.00 -4.55 10.07
N GLN A 73 13.40 -5.81 9.90
CA GLN A 73 13.32 -6.50 8.60
C GLN A 73 11.88 -6.66 8.13
N THR A 74 10.95 -6.89 9.04
CA THR A 74 9.51 -6.95 8.71
C THR A 74 8.97 -5.58 8.30
N LEU A 75 9.43 -4.51 8.96
CA LEU A 75 9.12 -3.16 8.47
C LEU A 75 9.68 -2.95 7.07
N ILE A 76 10.94 -3.33 6.79
CA ILE A 76 11.52 -3.21 5.45
C ILE A 76 10.71 -3.98 4.42
N VAL A 77 10.30 -5.22 4.69
CA VAL A 77 9.48 -6.01 3.75
C VAL A 77 8.11 -5.37 3.54
N SER A 78 7.44 -4.89 4.58
CA SER A 78 6.16 -4.19 4.43
C SER A 78 6.34 -2.78 3.85
N THR A 79 7.47 -2.12 4.13
CA THR A 79 7.84 -0.83 3.53
C THR A 79 8.21 -0.98 2.06
N ALA A 80 8.78 -2.10 1.63
CA ALA A 80 9.10 -2.37 0.23
C ALA A 80 7.88 -2.41 -0.69
N THR A 81 6.71 -2.79 -0.15
CA THR A 81 5.45 -2.72 -0.87
C THR A 81 4.78 -1.35 -0.72
N ARG A 82 4.83 -0.78 0.47
CA ARG A 82 4.25 0.53 0.79
C ARG A 82 5.12 1.66 0.25
N VAL A 83 6.36 1.82 0.76
CA VAL A 83 7.35 2.77 0.20
C VAL A 83 7.93 2.17 -1.08
N GLY A 84 7.12 2.21 -2.10
CA GLY A 84 7.39 1.61 -3.40
C GLY A 84 6.70 2.42 -4.49
N MET A 85 6.25 1.71 -5.48
CA MET A 85 5.50 2.30 -6.60
C MET A 85 4.28 3.12 -6.13
N GLY A 86 3.58 2.69 -5.08
CA GLY A 86 2.39 3.37 -4.56
C GLY A 86 2.63 4.83 -4.18
N ASN A 87 3.80 5.15 -3.63
CA ASN A 87 4.16 6.50 -3.20
C ASN A 87 4.47 7.44 -4.37
N LEU A 88 4.89 6.93 -5.51
CA LEU A 88 5.08 7.74 -6.71
C LEU A 88 3.82 7.70 -7.56
N VAL A 89 3.54 6.56 -8.16
CA VAL A 89 2.46 6.39 -9.15
C VAL A 89 1.07 6.56 -8.54
N GLY A 90 0.88 6.09 -7.28
CA GLY A 90 -0.38 6.27 -6.56
C GLY A 90 -0.67 7.74 -6.25
N VAL A 91 0.33 8.50 -5.80
CA VAL A 91 0.18 9.95 -5.53
C VAL A 91 -0.04 10.73 -6.82
N VAL A 92 0.71 10.38 -7.89
CA VAL A 92 0.47 10.95 -9.23
C VAL A 92 -0.97 10.72 -9.67
N ALA A 93 -1.47 9.49 -9.54
CA ALA A 93 -2.85 9.15 -9.89
C ALA A 93 -3.88 9.87 -8.99
N ALA A 94 -3.58 10.09 -7.71
CA ALA A 94 -4.42 10.88 -6.81
C ALA A 94 -4.54 12.33 -7.26
N ILE A 95 -3.41 12.98 -7.55
CA ILE A 95 -3.37 14.39 -7.92
C ILE A 95 -3.93 14.62 -9.32
N SER A 96 -3.59 13.78 -10.30
CA SER A 96 -4.10 13.93 -11.67
C SER A 96 -5.63 13.74 -11.76
N ALA A 97 -6.20 12.84 -10.97
CA ALA A 97 -7.64 12.54 -10.99
C ALA A 97 -8.45 13.29 -9.92
N GLY A 98 -7.84 13.65 -8.80
CA GLY A 98 -8.50 14.25 -7.65
C GLY A 98 -7.98 15.66 -7.27
N GLY A 99 -6.99 16.20 -7.99
CA GLY A 99 -6.38 17.48 -7.65
C GLY A 99 -5.54 17.43 -6.37
N ALA A 100 -5.06 18.62 -5.93
CA ALA A 100 -4.25 18.73 -4.72
C ALA A 100 -5.01 18.30 -3.45
N GLY A 101 -6.32 18.49 -3.41
CA GLY A 101 -7.17 18.10 -2.28
C GLY A 101 -7.18 16.61 -1.98
N ALA A 102 -6.89 15.74 -2.96
CA ALA A 102 -6.77 14.31 -2.75
C ALA A 102 -5.66 13.97 -1.75
N VAL A 103 -4.60 14.77 -1.67
CA VAL A 103 -3.49 14.59 -0.71
C VAL A 103 -3.99 14.69 0.73
N PHE A 104 -4.87 15.64 1.02
CA PHE A 104 -5.50 15.76 2.35
C PHE A 104 -6.22 14.46 2.74
N TRP A 105 -7.01 13.89 1.84
CA TRP A 105 -7.76 12.66 2.11
C TRP A 105 -6.85 11.44 2.22
N MET A 106 -5.72 11.42 1.54
CA MET A 106 -4.67 10.42 1.78
C MET A 106 -4.11 10.52 3.21
N TRP A 107 -3.86 11.75 3.72
CA TRP A 107 -3.41 11.94 5.11
C TRP A 107 -4.44 11.46 6.12
N ILE A 108 -5.72 11.80 5.92
CA ILE A 108 -6.81 11.32 6.79
C ILE A 108 -6.87 9.80 6.79
N THR A 109 -6.80 9.18 5.61
CA THR A 109 -6.80 7.72 5.47
C THR A 109 -5.63 7.08 6.21
N ALA A 110 -4.45 7.67 6.18
CA ALA A 110 -3.29 7.19 6.91
C ALA A 110 -3.44 7.32 8.42
N LEU A 111 -3.91 8.47 8.92
CA LEU A 111 -4.09 8.71 10.35
C LEU A 111 -5.06 7.73 10.99
N ILE A 112 -6.25 7.57 10.41
CA ILE A 112 -7.25 6.62 10.90
C ILE A 112 -6.87 5.18 10.57
N GLY A 113 -6.26 4.94 9.41
CA GLY A 113 -5.81 3.63 8.94
C GLY A 113 -4.69 3.02 9.79
N SER A 114 -3.83 3.86 10.41
CA SER A 114 -2.77 3.37 11.31
C SER A 114 -3.31 2.49 12.43
N SER A 115 -4.45 2.86 13.02
CA SER A 115 -5.11 2.04 14.05
C SER A 115 -5.66 0.73 13.49
N THR A 116 -6.18 0.75 12.26
CA THR A 116 -6.62 -0.47 11.56
C THR A 116 -5.43 -1.39 11.27
N ALA A 117 -4.34 -0.87 10.74
CA ALA A 117 -3.12 -1.63 10.46
C ALA A 117 -2.52 -2.26 11.74
N PHE A 118 -2.62 -1.56 12.90
CA PHE A 118 -2.27 -2.12 14.21
C PHE A 118 -3.08 -3.37 14.52
N ILE A 119 -4.41 -3.31 14.37
CA ILE A 119 -5.31 -4.44 14.64
C ILE A 119 -5.00 -5.61 13.71
N GLU A 120 -4.88 -5.35 12.41
CA GLU A 120 -4.58 -6.36 11.39
C GLU A 120 -3.27 -7.12 11.70
N ALA A 121 -2.22 -6.37 11.99
CA ALA A 121 -0.90 -6.96 12.24
C ALA A 121 -0.84 -7.72 13.56
N THR A 122 -1.51 -7.21 14.60
CA THR A 122 -1.62 -7.93 15.88
C THR A 122 -2.36 -9.26 15.69
N LEU A 123 -3.45 -9.27 14.92
CA LEU A 123 -4.18 -10.50 14.58
C LEU A 123 -3.31 -11.44 13.75
N ALA A 124 -2.55 -10.95 12.80
CA ALA A 124 -1.65 -11.77 11.99
C ALA A 124 -0.60 -12.48 12.86
N GLN A 125 -0.10 -11.84 13.89
CA GLN A 125 0.83 -12.43 14.86
C GLN A 125 0.16 -13.48 15.77
N LEU A 126 -1.07 -13.22 16.22
CA LEU A 126 -1.81 -14.17 17.06
C LEU A 126 -2.14 -15.48 16.33
N TYR A 127 -2.31 -15.41 15.02
CA TYR A 127 -2.75 -16.53 14.20
C TYR A 127 -1.72 -17.01 13.17
N LYS A 128 -0.45 -16.64 13.35
CA LYS A 128 0.63 -17.09 12.47
C LYS A 128 0.89 -18.59 12.58
N GLU A 129 1.36 -19.16 11.50
CA GLU A 129 1.74 -20.58 11.41
C GLU A 129 3.18 -20.71 10.91
N LYS A 130 3.83 -21.84 11.22
CA LYS A 130 5.14 -22.15 10.63
C LYS A 130 5.04 -22.31 9.13
N ASP A 131 6.01 -21.77 8.39
CA ASP A 131 6.11 -21.94 6.95
C ASP A 131 7.07 -23.10 6.61
N PRO A 132 6.57 -24.25 6.16
CA PRO A 132 7.40 -25.42 5.91
C PRO A 132 8.29 -25.29 4.67
N LEU A 133 7.94 -24.41 3.70
CA LEU A 133 8.68 -24.24 2.46
C LEU A 133 9.79 -23.19 2.56
N TYR A 134 9.49 -22.05 3.17
CA TYR A 134 10.41 -20.91 3.25
C TYR A 134 11.10 -20.79 4.61
N GLY A 135 10.63 -21.51 5.61
CA GLY A 135 11.06 -21.37 7.01
C GLY A 135 10.43 -20.12 7.67
N GLY A 136 10.59 -20.02 8.99
CA GLY A 136 9.96 -18.94 9.76
C GLY A 136 8.45 -19.08 9.86
N TYR A 137 7.75 -17.95 9.72
CA TYR A 137 6.29 -17.90 9.88
C TYR A 137 5.58 -17.30 8.67
N ARG A 138 4.30 -17.64 8.54
CA ARG A 138 3.36 -17.08 7.57
C ARG A 138 2.01 -16.84 8.24
N GLY A 139 1.17 -16.02 7.66
CA GLY A 139 -0.16 -15.71 8.18
C GLY A 139 -0.85 -14.63 7.35
N GLY A 140 -1.67 -13.85 8.00
CA GLY A 140 -2.50 -12.81 7.38
C GLY A 140 -3.97 -13.18 7.38
N PRO A 141 -4.84 -12.44 6.65
CA PRO A 141 -6.28 -12.61 6.74
C PRO A 141 -6.79 -14.01 6.41
N ALA A 142 -6.24 -14.67 5.40
CA ALA A 142 -6.65 -16.04 5.08
C ALA A 142 -6.54 -16.99 6.29
N TYR A 143 -5.54 -16.79 7.13
CA TYR A 143 -5.26 -17.62 8.30
C TYR A 143 -6.09 -17.21 9.51
N TYR A 144 -6.16 -15.92 9.89
CA TYR A 144 -6.94 -15.52 11.06
C TYR A 144 -8.45 -15.63 10.83
N ILE A 145 -8.94 -15.43 9.59
CA ILE A 145 -10.33 -15.70 9.22
C ILE A 145 -10.64 -17.19 9.36
N HIS A 146 -9.75 -18.05 8.86
CA HIS A 146 -9.89 -19.51 8.95
C HIS A 146 -9.98 -19.96 10.43
N ARG A 147 -9.04 -19.55 11.24
CA ARG A 147 -8.98 -19.91 12.67
C ARG A 147 -10.18 -19.38 13.46
N TYR A 148 -10.65 -18.17 13.18
CA TYR A 148 -11.86 -17.64 13.78
C TYR A 148 -13.07 -18.55 13.58
N TRP A 149 -13.26 -19.06 12.35
CA TRP A 149 -14.38 -19.94 12.07
C TRP A 149 -14.22 -21.32 12.70
N GLU A 150 -13.01 -21.87 12.80
CA GLU A 150 -12.73 -23.09 13.54
C GLU A 150 -13.07 -22.95 15.02
N GLU A 151 -12.60 -21.87 15.67
CA GLU A 151 -12.89 -21.57 17.07
C GLU A 151 -14.39 -21.39 17.32
N LYS A 152 -15.06 -20.62 16.46
CA LYS A 152 -16.51 -20.34 16.61
C LYS A 152 -17.36 -21.60 16.46
N GLN A 153 -16.95 -22.56 15.66
CA GLN A 153 -17.71 -23.78 15.39
C GLN A 153 -17.22 -25.00 16.18
N GLY A 154 -16.11 -24.87 16.92
CA GLY A 154 -15.53 -25.96 17.70
C GLY A 154 -15.03 -27.15 16.87
N ARG A 155 -14.82 -26.97 15.56
CA ARG A 155 -14.37 -28.04 14.66
C ARG A 155 -13.33 -27.57 13.64
N LYS A 156 -12.33 -28.40 13.37
CA LYS A 156 -11.34 -28.16 12.33
C LYS A 156 -12.01 -28.21 10.94
N ARG A 157 -11.55 -27.34 10.06
CA ARG A 157 -11.99 -27.28 8.66
C ARG A 157 -10.81 -27.38 7.72
N LYS A 158 -10.99 -27.99 6.57
CA LYS A 158 -9.95 -28.02 5.54
C LYS A 158 -9.78 -26.65 4.88
N LYS A 159 -10.89 -25.96 4.60
CA LYS A 159 -10.93 -24.59 4.04
C LYS A 159 -12.18 -23.87 4.53
N VAL A 160 -12.09 -22.54 4.63
CA VAL A 160 -13.21 -21.64 4.95
C VAL A 160 -13.45 -20.74 3.73
N LEU A 161 -14.70 -20.64 3.29
CA LEU A 161 -15.05 -19.90 2.06
C LEU A 161 -14.52 -18.46 2.07
N LEU A 162 -14.72 -17.72 3.17
CA LEU A 162 -14.29 -16.35 3.27
C LEU A 162 -12.76 -16.19 3.18
N SER A 163 -12.00 -17.12 3.76
CA SER A 163 -10.54 -17.17 3.62
C SER A 163 -10.10 -17.50 2.19
N VAL A 164 -10.84 -18.38 1.50
CA VAL A 164 -10.59 -18.68 0.08
C VAL A 164 -10.84 -17.46 -0.78
N LEU A 165 -11.97 -16.77 -0.56
CA LEU A 165 -12.30 -15.54 -1.30
C LEU A 165 -11.27 -14.44 -1.07
N PHE A 166 -10.84 -14.23 0.17
CA PHE A 166 -9.76 -13.29 0.47
C PHE A 166 -8.46 -13.67 -0.25
N ALA A 167 -8.06 -14.93 -0.17
CA ALA A 167 -6.81 -15.39 -0.79
C ALA A 167 -6.83 -15.23 -2.32
N ILE A 168 -7.94 -15.57 -2.98
CA ILE A 168 -8.11 -15.36 -4.43
C ILE A 168 -8.06 -13.88 -4.78
N SER A 169 -8.77 -13.03 -4.02
CA SER A 169 -8.78 -11.58 -4.25
C SER A 169 -7.39 -10.98 -4.13
N GLY A 170 -6.58 -11.44 -3.16
CA GLY A 170 -5.19 -11.04 -3.02
C GLY A 170 -4.33 -11.43 -4.21
N LEU A 171 -4.44 -12.65 -4.71
CA LEU A 171 -3.70 -13.09 -5.88
C LEU A 171 -4.08 -12.29 -7.14
N ILE A 172 -5.37 -11.95 -7.31
CA ILE A 172 -5.84 -11.09 -8.40
C ILE A 172 -5.28 -9.67 -8.24
N CYS A 173 -5.34 -9.11 -7.03
CA CYS A 173 -4.80 -7.77 -6.72
C CYS A 173 -3.33 -7.66 -7.13
N TRP A 174 -2.49 -8.60 -6.69
CA TRP A 174 -1.06 -8.56 -6.96
C TRP A 174 -0.71 -8.85 -8.43
N CYS A 175 -1.55 -9.58 -9.16
CA CYS A 175 -1.47 -9.64 -10.63
C CYS A 175 -1.73 -8.26 -11.26
N GLY A 176 -2.75 -7.53 -10.81
CA GLY A 176 -3.03 -6.16 -11.27
C GLY A 176 -1.90 -5.19 -10.92
N ILE A 177 -1.39 -5.23 -9.68
CA ILE A 177 -0.26 -4.40 -9.26
C ILE A 177 0.98 -4.69 -10.13
N SER A 178 1.25 -5.96 -10.50
CA SER A 178 2.34 -6.31 -11.41
C SER A 178 2.22 -5.62 -12.77
N GLN A 179 0.99 -5.46 -13.28
CA GLN A 179 0.75 -4.72 -14.53
C GLN A 179 1.02 -3.21 -14.36
N VAL A 180 0.53 -2.59 -13.28
CA VAL A 180 0.78 -1.16 -13.01
C VAL A 180 2.27 -0.87 -12.84
N ILE A 181 3.01 -1.78 -12.19
CA ILE A 181 4.47 -1.69 -12.02
C ILE A 181 5.16 -1.51 -13.38
N SER A 182 4.99 -2.47 -14.28
CA SER A 182 5.70 -2.45 -15.56
C SER A 182 5.23 -1.31 -16.46
N ASN A 183 3.93 -1.00 -16.47
CA ASN A 183 3.38 0.12 -17.23
C ASN A 183 4.03 1.45 -16.83
N SER A 184 4.13 1.71 -15.53
CA SER A 184 4.71 2.95 -15.01
C SER A 184 6.22 3.05 -15.28
N VAL A 185 6.95 1.94 -15.14
CA VAL A 185 8.40 1.90 -15.46
C VAL A 185 8.62 2.16 -16.94
N THR A 186 7.89 1.49 -17.82
CA THR A 186 8.06 1.66 -19.28
C THR A 186 7.71 3.07 -19.74
N ALA A 187 6.65 3.67 -19.19
CA ALA A 187 6.29 5.05 -19.46
C ALA A 187 7.41 6.02 -19.03
N SER A 188 7.95 5.82 -17.81
CA SER A 188 8.99 6.67 -17.26
C SER A 188 10.31 6.57 -18.07
N PHE A 189 10.68 5.36 -18.52
CA PHE A 189 11.88 5.16 -19.35
C PHE A 189 11.71 5.71 -20.76
N LYS A 190 10.50 5.61 -21.31
CA LYS A 190 10.18 6.27 -22.58
C LYS A 190 10.35 7.79 -22.49
N ASN A 191 9.82 8.41 -21.43
CA ASN A 191 9.93 9.85 -21.23
C ASN A 191 11.37 10.32 -20.97
N ALA A 192 12.18 9.51 -20.24
CA ALA A 192 13.54 9.89 -19.88
C ALA A 192 14.57 9.63 -20.97
N PHE A 193 14.43 8.56 -21.74
CA PHE A 193 15.45 8.02 -22.63
C PHE A 193 14.94 7.71 -24.04
N ASP A 194 13.66 7.96 -24.33
CA ASP A 194 12.97 7.58 -25.59
C ASP A 194 13.07 6.09 -25.93
N ILE A 195 13.20 5.23 -24.90
CA ILE A 195 13.28 3.77 -25.08
C ILE A 195 11.87 3.22 -25.32
N PRO A 196 11.62 2.49 -26.40
CA PRO A 196 10.33 1.86 -26.65
C PRO A 196 9.90 0.95 -25.49
N PRO A 197 8.62 0.97 -25.05
CA PRO A 197 8.11 0.21 -23.91
C PRO A 197 8.45 -1.28 -23.93
N LEU A 198 8.44 -1.90 -25.11
CA LEU A 198 8.73 -3.33 -25.26
C LEU A 198 10.14 -3.70 -24.75
N TYR A 199 11.16 -2.91 -25.06
CA TYR A 199 12.54 -3.21 -24.63
C TYR A 199 12.69 -3.08 -23.12
N THR A 200 12.13 -2.01 -22.54
CA THR A 200 12.12 -1.83 -21.08
C THR A 200 11.35 -2.98 -20.40
N THR A 201 10.22 -3.41 -20.96
CA THR A 201 9.45 -4.54 -20.47
C THR A 201 10.26 -5.82 -20.45
N ILE A 202 10.94 -6.16 -21.55
CA ILE A 202 11.76 -7.38 -21.65
C ILE A 202 12.87 -7.35 -20.61
N VAL A 203 13.60 -6.24 -20.49
CA VAL A 203 14.69 -6.11 -19.51
C VAL A 203 14.16 -6.26 -18.08
N LEU A 204 13.04 -5.58 -17.75
CA LEU A 204 12.41 -5.66 -16.42
C LEU A 204 12.00 -7.09 -16.09
N VAL A 205 11.33 -7.78 -17.02
CA VAL A 205 10.86 -9.16 -16.81
C VAL A 205 12.04 -10.12 -16.66
N VAL A 206 13.10 -9.97 -17.46
CA VAL A 206 14.30 -10.83 -17.35
C VAL A 206 14.99 -10.65 -16.00
N ILE A 207 15.19 -9.42 -15.55
CA ILE A 207 15.78 -9.14 -14.22
C ILE A 207 14.88 -9.72 -13.13
N ALA A 208 13.57 -9.48 -13.21
CA ALA A 208 12.63 -10.01 -12.26
C ALA A 208 12.66 -11.54 -12.22
N ALA A 209 12.66 -12.22 -13.37
CA ALA A 209 12.70 -13.69 -13.47
C ALA A 209 13.96 -14.28 -12.83
N VAL A 210 15.13 -13.72 -13.11
CA VAL A 210 16.42 -14.17 -12.54
C VAL A 210 16.41 -14.16 -11.01
N ILE A 211 15.76 -13.15 -10.39
CA ILE A 211 15.72 -13.01 -8.94
C ILE A 211 14.58 -13.84 -8.34
N VAL A 212 13.37 -13.71 -8.89
CA VAL A 212 12.15 -14.27 -8.31
C VAL A 212 12.11 -15.80 -8.38
N LEU A 213 12.66 -16.39 -9.43
CA LEU A 213 12.69 -17.84 -9.59
C LEU A 213 13.69 -18.53 -8.63
N ARG A 214 14.59 -17.76 -8.00
CA ARG A 214 15.43 -18.28 -6.91
C ARG A 214 14.64 -18.44 -5.63
N LYS A 215 14.91 -19.48 -4.83
CA LYS A 215 14.08 -19.86 -3.68
C LYS A 215 14.04 -18.81 -2.56
N ASN A 216 15.14 -18.14 -2.20
CA ASN A 216 15.27 -17.30 -1.01
C ASN A 216 15.90 -15.91 -1.29
N ALA A 217 15.84 -15.39 -2.51
CA ALA A 217 16.52 -14.13 -2.84
C ALA A 217 15.75 -12.87 -2.39
N THR A 218 14.45 -12.96 -2.20
CA THR A 218 13.54 -11.80 -2.09
C THR A 218 13.87 -10.87 -0.93
N VAL A 219 14.00 -11.40 0.30
CA VAL A 219 14.19 -10.55 1.50
C VAL A 219 15.56 -9.87 1.50
N LYS A 220 16.63 -10.59 1.14
CA LYS A 220 18.00 -10.02 1.10
C LYS A 220 18.14 -8.88 0.08
N VAL A 221 17.44 -8.98 -1.04
CA VAL A 221 17.42 -7.92 -2.04
C VAL A 221 16.69 -6.69 -1.52
N LEU A 222 15.57 -6.88 -0.80
CA LEU A 222 14.79 -5.80 -0.22
C LEU A 222 15.55 -5.06 0.89
N ASP A 223 16.28 -5.78 1.76
CA ASP A 223 17.07 -5.18 2.84
C ASP A 223 18.10 -4.14 2.33
N LEU A 224 18.64 -4.35 1.12
CA LEU A 224 19.56 -3.41 0.48
C LEU A 224 18.82 -2.35 -0.35
N LEU A 225 17.84 -2.77 -1.14
CA LEU A 225 17.20 -1.92 -2.16
C LEU A 225 16.40 -0.78 -1.53
N VAL A 226 15.63 -1.07 -0.45
CA VAL A 226 14.72 -0.10 0.15
C VAL A 226 15.45 1.13 0.72
N PRO A 227 16.51 1.01 1.55
CA PRO A 227 17.24 2.18 2.01
C PRO A 227 17.93 2.95 0.88
N VAL A 228 18.52 2.24 -0.09
CA VAL A 228 19.24 2.86 -1.23
C VAL A 228 18.30 3.69 -2.11
N MET A 229 17.03 3.32 -2.24
CA MET A 229 16.07 4.08 -3.03
C MET A 229 15.38 5.19 -2.22
N ALA A 230 15.02 4.92 -0.96
CA ALA A 230 14.22 5.85 -0.16
C ALA A 230 15.03 7.06 0.33
N VAL A 231 16.29 6.87 0.72
CA VAL A 231 17.13 7.95 1.27
C VAL A 231 17.44 9.03 0.22
N PRO A 232 17.96 8.72 -0.99
CA PRO A 232 18.19 9.74 -2.02
C PRO A 232 16.89 10.44 -2.44
N TYR A 233 15.79 9.69 -2.55
CA TYR A 233 14.50 10.27 -2.88
C TYR A 233 14.05 11.31 -1.85
N PHE A 234 14.15 10.97 -0.57
CA PHE A 234 13.81 11.86 0.52
C PHE A 234 14.71 13.11 0.56
N VAL A 235 16.03 12.95 0.41
CA VAL A 235 17.00 14.05 0.40
C VAL A 235 16.73 15.03 -0.73
N ILE A 236 16.50 14.52 -1.95
CA ILE A 236 16.20 15.37 -3.11
C ILE A 236 14.86 16.09 -2.92
N THR A 237 13.86 15.42 -2.37
CA THR A 237 12.58 16.07 -2.09
C THR A 237 12.72 17.16 -1.05
N LEU A 238 13.46 16.93 0.03
CA LEU A 238 13.75 17.96 1.03
C LEU A 238 14.46 19.16 0.39
N PHE A 239 15.43 18.92 -0.50
CA PHE A 239 16.09 20.00 -1.23
C PHE A 239 15.08 20.82 -2.04
N ILE A 240 14.16 20.18 -2.78
CA ILE A 240 13.11 20.88 -3.53
C ILE A 240 12.20 21.70 -2.58
N ILE A 241 11.80 21.14 -1.44
CA ILE A 241 10.98 21.82 -0.44
C ILE A 241 11.74 23.05 0.10
N PHE A 242 12.98 22.89 0.52
CA PHE A 242 13.77 23.99 1.10
C PHE A 242 14.05 25.12 0.12
N THR A 243 14.24 24.80 -1.17
CA THR A 243 14.42 25.82 -2.22
C THR A 243 13.12 26.55 -2.59
N ASN A 244 11.96 25.99 -2.21
CA ASN A 244 10.63 26.53 -2.53
C ASN A 244 9.78 26.86 -1.27
N LEU A 245 10.41 27.13 -0.12
CA LEU A 245 9.71 27.40 1.15
C LEU A 245 8.69 28.53 1.05
N GLY A 246 8.96 29.55 0.24
CA GLY A 246 8.04 30.66 0.04
C GLY A 246 6.70 30.28 -0.61
N SER A 247 6.68 29.19 -1.41
CA SER A 247 5.49 28.69 -2.07
C SER A 247 4.67 27.72 -1.20
N MET A 248 5.26 27.17 -0.13
CA MET A 248 4.63 26.16 0.73
C MET A 248 3.27 26.60 1.32
N PRO A 249 3.11 27.84 1.86
CA PRO A 249 1.81 28.28 2.37
C PRO A 249 0.71 28.23 1.30
N GLY A 250 1.04 28.60 0.04
CA GLY A 250 0.13 28.52 -1.10
C GLY A 250 -0.27 27.09 -1.45
N VAL A 251 0.67 26.16 -1.41
CA VAL A 251 0.42 24.73 -1.65
C VAL A 251 -0.52 24.17 -0.58
N PHE A 252 -0.26 24.41 0.71
CA PHE A 252 -1.15 23.97 1.77
C PHE A 252 -2.55 24.57 1.66
N LYS A 253 -2.64 25.87 1.38
CA LYS A 253 -3.91 26.55 1.14
C LYS A 253 -4.68 25.85 0.02
N ARG A 254 -4.02 25.56 -1.10
CA ARG A 254 -4.60 24.84 -2.25
C ARG A 254 -5.09 23.45 -1.85
N ILE A 255 -4.27 22.68 -1.13
CA ILE A 255 -4.66 21.34 -0.65
C ILE A 255 -5.95 21.41 0.17
N PHE A 256 -6.06 22.35 1.11
CA PHE A 256 -7.26 22.47 1.96
C PHE A 256 -8.47 22.99 1.17
N GLU A 257 -8.31 24.00 0.34
CA GLU A 257 -9.41 24.57 -0.46
C GLU A 257 -10.01 23.53 -1.42
N GLU A 258 -9.17 22.74 -2.09
CA GLU A 258 -9.62 21.67 -2.99
C GLU A 258 -10.18 20.49 -2.21
N ALA A 259 -9.62 20.13 -1.04
CA ALA A 259 -10.08 19.01 -0.22
C ALA A 259 -11.52 19.17 0.27
N PHE A 260 -11.98 20.41 0.48
CA PHE A 260 -13.33 20.70 0.96
C PHE A 260 -14.24 21.31 -0.10
N GLY A 261 -13.77 21.37 -1.36
CA GLY A 261 -14.55 21.87 -2.49
C GLY A 261 -14.71 23.40 -2.54
N PHE A 262 -13.93 24.16 -1.74
CA PHE A 262 -13.91 25.62 -1.81
C PHE A 262 -13.25 26.13 -3.11
N ARG A 263 -12.38 25.32 -3.70
CA ARG A 263 -11.82 25.50 -5.04
C ARG A 263 -12.10 24.24 -5.84
N GLN A 264 -12.69 24.40 -7.03
CA GLN A 264 -12.93 23.27 -7.92
C GLN A 264 -11.64 22.94 -8.67
N ALA A 265 -11.06 21.78 -8.37
CA ALA A 265 -9.82 21.31 -8.96
C ALA A 265 -10.05 20.41 -10.17
N VAL A 266 -11.15 19.63 -10.15
CA VAL A 266 -11.44 18.61 -11.15
C VAL A 266 -12.94 18.56 -11.46
N ALA A 267 -13.28 18.12 -12.66
CA ALA A 267 -14.66 17.81 -13.04
C ALA A 267 -15.19 16.68 -12.12
N GLY A 268 -16.35 16.89 -11.51
CA GLY A 268 -16.94 15.94 -10.55
C GLY A 268 -16.90 16.40 -9.08
N GLY A 269 -16.16 17.48 -8.77
CA GLY A 269 -16.22 18.15 -7.47
C GLY A 269 -15.70 17.34 -6.29
N PHE A 270 -16.18 17.67 -5.08
CA PHE A 270 -15.71 17.13 -3.80
C PHE A 270 -15.70 15.59 -3.71
N GLY A 271 -16.71 14.92 -4.28
CA GLY A 271 -16.79 13.45 -4.23
C GLY A 271 -15.63 12.76 -4.95
N VAL A 272 -15.20 13.31 -6.09
CA VAL A 272 -14.07 12.77 -6.87
C VAL A 272 -12.75 12.99 -6.11
N VAL A 273 -12.59 14.16 -5.47
CA VAL A 273 -11.40 14.47 -4.64
C VAL A 273 -11.29 13.49 -3.48
N LEU A 274 -12.38 13.32 -2.71
CA LEU A 274 -12.47 12.39 -1.58
C LEU A 274 -12.18 10.94 -2.02
N MET A 275 -12.87 10.48 -3.08
CA MET A 275 -12.73 9.11 -3.58
C MET A 275 -11.28 8.81 -4.01
N ASN A 276 -10.66 9.70 -4.78
CA ASN A 276 -9.29 9.48 -5.25
C ASN A 276 -8.29 9.54 -4.08
N GLY A 277 -8.47 10.43 -3.12
CA GLY A 277 -7.62 10.49 -1.93
C GLY A 277 -7.71 9.21 -1.08
N VAL A 278 -8.92 8.72 -0.81
CA VAL A 278 -9.12 7.48 -0.03
C VAL A 278 -8.60 6.26 -0.79
N LYS A 279 -8.94 6.14 -2.08
CA LYS A 279 -8.54 5.02 -2.92
C LYS A 279 -7.02 4.92 -3.07
N ARG A 280 -6.36 6.02 -3.36
CA ARG A 280 -4.90 6.05 -3.54
C ARG A 280 -4.15 6.03 -2.21
N GLY A 281 -4.75 6.56 -1.14
CA GLY A 281 -4.27 6.35 0.23
C GLY A 281 -4.25 4.87 0.60
N LEU A 282 -5.36 4.14 0.40
CA LEU A 282 -5.42 2.69 0.62
C LEU A 282 -4.41 1.93 -0.25
N PHE A 283 -4.27 2.31 -1.52
CA PHE A 283 -3.33 1.69 -2.43
C PHE A 283 -1.87 1.83 -1.96
N SER A 284 -1.52 2.97 -1.36
CA SER A 284 -0.18 3.22 -0.84
C SER A 284 0.05 2.55 0.52
N ASN A 285 -0.79 2.87 1.53
CA ASN A 285 -0.55 2.46 2.92
C ASN A 285 -1.10 1.07 3.28
N GLU A 286 -1.94 0.49 2.42
CA GLU A 286 -2.52 -0.85 2.54
C GLU A 286 -3.37 -1.08 3.82
N ALA A 287 -3.66 -0.05 4.61
CA ALA A 287 -4.38 -0.17 5.88
C ALA A 287 -5.85 -0.56 5.68
N GLY A 288 -6.25 -1.70 6.20
CA GLY A 288 -7.59 -2.27 6.04
C GLY A 288 -7.70 -3.23 4.83
N SER A 289 -6.72 -3.28 3.93
CA SER A 289 -6.74 -4.21 2.79
C SER A 289 -6.43 -5.65 3.17
N GLY A 290 -5.69 -5.87 4.26
CA GLY A 290 -5.25 -7.20 4.68
C GLY A 290 -3.98 -7.70 3.98
N SER A 291 -3.29 -6.89 3.18
CA SER A 291 -2.04 -7.27 2.51
C SER A 291 -0.84 -7.23 3.46
N ALA A 292 -0.62 -6.12 4.14
CA ALA A 292 0.48 -5.94 5.08
C ALA A 292 0.52 -6.95 6.24
N PRO A 293 -0.60 -7.46 6.78
CA PRO A 293 -0.63 -8.55 7.74
C PRO A 293 0.10 -9.82 7.27
N CYS A 294 0.19 -10.07 5.95
CA CYS A 294 0.93 -11.21 5.40
C CYS A 294 2.45 -11.12 5.70
N ALA A 295 3.01 -9.89 5.71
CA ALA A 295 4.39 -9.67 6.15
C ALA A 295 4.48 -9.64 7.68
N ALA A 296 3.55 -8.96 8.35
CA ALA A 296 3.55 -8.85 9.80
C ALA A 296 3.57 -10.21 10.50
N ALA A 297 2.90 -11.23 9.95
CA ALA A 297 2.92 -12.60 10.45
C ALA A 297 4.32 -13.24 10.44
N ALA A 298 5.18 -12.85 9.50
CA ALA A 298 6.52 -13.41 9.38
C ALA A 298 7.52 -12.85 10.39
N ALA A 299 7.15 -11.76 11.10
CA ALA A 299 7.98 -11.16 12.13
C ALA A 299 8.14 -12.07 13.36
N GLU A 300 9.33 -12.09 13.94
CA GLU A 300 9.57 -12.58 15.27
C GLU A 300 9.56 -11.40 16.25
N CYS A 301 8.55 -11.34 17.07
CA CYS A 301 8.38 -10.30 18.08
C CYS A 301 8.00 -10.97 19.41
N ASP A 302 8.49 -10.40 20.52
CA ASP A 302 8.16 -10.87 21.89
C ASP A 302 6.66 -10.71 22.23
N SER A 303 5.98 -9.81 21.54
CA SER A 303 4.55 -9.53 21.74
C SER A 303 3.86 -9.23 20.39
N PRO A 304 2.65 -9.78 20.15
CA PRO A 304 1.85 -9.45 18.96
C PRO A 304 1.62 -7.94 18.76
N VAL A 305 1.52 -7.19 19.87
CA VAL A 305 1.32 -5.73 19.88
C VAL A 305 2.47 -4.99 19.23
N LYS A 306 3.71 -5.46 19.39
CA LYS A 306 4.90 -4.82 18.81
C LYS A 306 4.88 -4.90 17.28
N ALA A 307 4.47 -6.02 16.70
CA ALA A 307 4.25 -6.11 15.27
C ALA A 307 3.16 -5.14 14.80
N GLY A 308 2.08 -4.99 15.59
CA GLY A 308 1.05 -3.99 15.38
C GLY A 308 1.62 -2.56 15.35
N PHE A 309 2.49 -2.22 16.31
CA PHE A 309 3.15 -0.90 16.36
C PHE A 309 4.01 -0.62 15.13
N VAL A 310 4.81 -1.61 14.71
CA VAL A 310 5.65 -1.49 13.52
C VAL A 310 4.82 -1.21 12.27
N GLN A 311 3.69 -1.90 12.12
CA GLN A 311 2.82 -1.70 10.96
C GLN A 311 2.06 -0.36 11.01
N ALA A 312 1.62 0.08 12.18
CA ALA A 312 1.00 1.40 12.35
C ALA A 312 1.98 2.53 12.05
N LEU A 313 3.23 2.41 12.49
CA LEU A 313 4.30 3.36 12.14
C LEU A 313 4.60 3.34 10.63
N GLY A 314 4.59 2.14 10.02
CA GLY A 314 4.77 1.98 8.59
C GLY A 314 3.75 2.78 7.76
N VAL A 315 2.47 2.77 8.15
CA VAL A 315 1.41 3.58 7.51
C VAL A 315 1.70 5.08 7.61
N PHE A 316 2.15 5.53 8.78
CA PHE A 316 2.51 6.93 9.00
C PHE A 316 3.68 7.34 8.11
N VAL A 317 4.79 6.59 8.14
CA VAL A 317 5.99 6.90 7.32
C VAL A 317 5.66 6.88 5.84
N ASP A 318 4.92 5.88 5.39
CA ASP A 318 4.52 5.74 4.00
C ASP A 318 3.77 6.97 3.48
N THR A 319 2.64 7.27 4.10
CA THR A 319 1.71 8.24 3.52
C THR A 319 1.97 9.67 4.00
N ILE A 320 2.20 9.87 5.30
CA ILE A 320 2.43 11.23 5.83
C ILE A 320 3.80 11.77 5.44
N VAL A 321 4.83 10.89 5.32
CA VAL A 321 6.16 11.36 4.94
C VAL A 321 6.40 11.17 3.43
N ILE A 322 6.43 9.94 2.93
CA ILE A 322 6.91 9.69 1.55
C ILE A 322 5.88 10.12 0.49
N CYS A 323 4.58 9.84 0.67
CA CYS A 323 3.59 10.35 -0.29
C CYS A 323 3.52 11.88 -0.30
N SER A 324 3.71 12.53 0.86
CA SER A 324 3.80 13.99 0.90
C SER A 324 5.02 14.52 0.15
N CYS A 325 6.16 13.82 0.19
CA CYS A 325 7.32 14.15 -0.62
C CYS A 325 6.95 14.19 -2.11
N THR A 326 6.33 13.15 -2.63
CA THR A 326 5.89 13.09 -4.03
C THR A 326 4.86 14.18 -4.37
N ALA A 327 3.90 14.40 -3.47
CA ALA A 327 2.92 15.47 -3.65
C ALA A 327 3.56 16.85 -3.71
N MET A 328 4.53 17.15 -2.84
CA MET A 328 5.22 18.44 -2.83
C MET A 328 6.02 18.68 -4.09
N ILE A 329 6.69 17.67 -4.66
CA ILE A 329 7.38 17.80 -5.94
C ILE A 329 6.42 18.33 -7.02
N MET A 330 5.22 17.76 -7.13
CA MET A 330 4.25 18.15 -8.15
C MET A 330 3.56 19.47 -7.85
N LEU A 331 3.19 19.72 -6.58
CA LEU A 331 2.41 20.90 -6.18
C LEU A 331 3.26 22.18 -6.03
N LEU A 332 4.58 22.06 -5.92
CA LEU A 332 5.52 23.18 -5.96
C LEU A 332 5.92 23.59 -7.39
N ALA A 333 5.63 22.76 -8.38
CA ALA A 333 5.75 23.17 -9.78
C ALA A 333 4.58 24.10 -10.18
N PRO A 334 4.80 25.04 -11.14
CA PRO A 334 3.74 25.91 -11.66
C PRO A 334 2.55 25.12 -12.18
N GLU A 335 1.34 25.55 -11.83
CA GLU A 335 0.11 24.82 -12.14
C GLU A 335 -0.14 24.71 -13.66
N ASP A 336 0.14 25.77 -14.40
CA ASP A 336 0.03 25.86 -15.84
C ASP A 336 0.95 24.85 -16.57
N LEU A 337 2.10 24.53 -15.97
CA LEU A 337 3.06 23.57 -16.51
C LEU A 337 2.59 22.11 -16.37
N VAL A 338 1.87 21.81 -15.28
CA VAL A 338 1.50 20.43 -14.92
C VAL A 338 0.02 20.13 -15.10
N GLN A 339 -0.80 21.13 -15.41
CA GLN A 339 -2.24 20.99 -15.59
C GLN A 339 -2.56 20.07 -16.78
N GLY A 340 -3.48 19.12 -16.57
CA GLY A 340 -3.91 18.16 -17.59
C GLY A 340 -2.96 16.99 -17.83
N LEU A 341 -1.77 17.00 -17.22
CA LEU A 341 -0.87 15.86 -17.30
C LEU A 341 -1.32 14.74 -16.36
N ALA A 342 -0.98 13.50 -16.72
CA ALA A 342 -1.30 12.32 -15.94
C ALA A 342 -0.15 11.30 -16.00
N GLY A 343 -0.20 10.32 -15.11
CA GLY A 343 0.81 9.27 -15.04
C GLY A 343 2.22 9.83 -14.83
N MET A 344 3.23 9.14 -15.33
CA MET A 344 4.62 9.53 -15.08
C MET A 344 5.03 10.84 -15.75
N GLU A 345 4.30 11.26 -16.78
CA GLU A 345 4.53 12.56 -17.42
C GLU A 345 4.35 13.72 -16.43
N LEU A 346 3.30 13.70 -15.60
CA LEU A 346 3.06 14.70 -14.56
C LEU A 346 4.24 14.82 -13.60
N LEU A 347 4.72 13.71 -13.02
CA LEU A 347 5.80 13.74 -12.04
C LEU A 347 7.15 14.11 -12.68
N GLN A 348 7.42 13.59 -13.87
CA GLN A 348 8.68 13.86 -14.56
C GLN A 348 8.75 15.31 -15.09
N THR A 349 7.65 15.89 -15.52
CA THR A 349 7.57 17.31 -15.89
C THR A 349 7.81 18.22 -14.68
N ALA A 350 7.20 17.90 -13.54
CA ALA A 350 7.46 18.63 -12.29
C ALA A 350 8.92 18.52 -11.86
N MET A 351 9.52 17.34 -11.96
CA MET A 351 10.94 17.16 -11.64
C MET A 351 11.87 17.85 -12.64
N HIS A 352 11.49 17.90 -13.91
CA HIS A 352 12.24 18.67 -14.91
C HIS A 352 12.24 20.17 -14.58
N TYR A 353 11.13 20.72 -14.11
CA TYR A 353 11.06 22.10 -13.64
C TYR A 353 12.04 22.36 -12.49
N HIS A 354 12.12 21.47 -11.50
CA HIS A 354 12.97 21.66 -10.32
C HIS A 354 14.44 21.37 -10.56
N LEU A 355 14.78 20.35 -11.35
CA LEU A 355 16.15 19.80 -11.47
C LEU A 355 16.60 19.56 -12.91
N GLY A 356 15.85 20.02 -13.90
CA GLY A 356 16.16 19.76 -15.32
C GLY A 356 16.15 18.29 -15.68
N GLN A 357 16.93 17.92 -16.68
CA GLN A 357 17.01 16.54 -17.18
C GLN A 357 17.47 15.54 -16.11
N PHE A 358 18.30 15.97 -15.15
CA PHE A 358 18.70 15.12 -14.02
C PHE A 358 17.47 14.64 -13.23
N GLY A 359 16.48 15.52 -12.99
CA GLY A 359 15.25 15.15 -12.28
C GLY A 359 14.46 14.07 -13.01
N VAL A 360 14.33 14.16 -14.32
CA VAL A 360 13.63 13.17 -15.15
C VAL A 360 14.31 11.79 -15.08
N ILE A 361 15.63 11.75 -15.21
CA ILE A 361 16.44 10.52 -15.11
C ILE A 361 16.37 9.95 -13.71
N PHE A 362 16.46 10.80 -12.68
CA PHE A 362 16.38 10.41 -11.28
C PHE A 362 15.04 9.71 -10.97
N ILE A 363 13.90 10.27 -11.45
CA ILE A 363 12.60 9.63 -11.29
C ILE A 363 12.54 8.28 -12.01
N ALA A 364 13.07 8.17 -13.23
CA ALA A 364 13.07 6.90 -13.94
C ALA A 364 13.86 5.81 -13.18
N ALA A 365 15.05 6.13 -12.68
CA ALA A 365 15.88 5.21 -11.90
C ALA A 365 15.21 4.85 -10.55
N THR A 366 14.70 5.85 -9.83
CA THR A 366 14.03 5.65 -8.53
C THR A 366 12.76 4.84 -8.69
N LEU A 367 11.95 5.12 -9.70
CA LEU A 367 10.74 4.36 -9.99
C LEU A 367 11.06 2.91 -10.36
N PHE A 368 12.11 2.66 -11.12
CA PHE A 368 12.55 1.29 -11.40
C PHE A 368 12.83 0.52 -10.10
N MET A 369 13.59 1.12 -9.18
CA MET A 369 13.91 0.49 -7.89
C MET A 369 12.66 0.31 -7.02
N PHE A 370 11.80 1.32 -6.89
CA PHE A 370 10.55 1.26 -6.14
C PHE A 370 9.59 0.21 -6.71
N SER A 371 9.46 0.15 -8.02
CA SER A 371 8.64 -0.83 -8.71
C SER A 371 9.14 -2.25 -8.51
N PHE A 372 10.46 -2.43 -8.59
CA PHE A 372 11.09 -3.73 -8.38
C PHE A 372 10.94 -4.20 -6.93
N SER A 373 11.12 -3.32 -5.94
CA SER A 373 10.90 -3.64 -4.53
C SER A 373 9.45 -4.02 -4.27
N THR A 374 8.48 -3.27 -4.83
CA THR A 374 7.06 -3.58 -4.74
C THR A 374 6.74 -4.95 -5.32
N PHE A 375 7.29 -5.28 -6.51
CA PHE A 375 7.10 -6.58 -7.14
C PHE A 375 7.59 -7.74 -6.26
N LEU A 376 8.77 -7.61 -5.66
CA LEU A 376 9.28 -8.61 -4.73
C LEU A 376 8.41 -8.72 -3.47
N GLY A 377 7.95 -7.59 -2.93
CA GLY A 377 7.12 -7.53 -1.72
C GLY A 377 5.75 -8.17 -1.92
N ILE A 378 5.05 -7.90 -3.03
CA ILE A 378 3.75 -8.53 -3.32
C ILE A 378 3.87 -10.05 -3.53
N LEU A 379 4.98 -10.53 -4.10
CA LEU A 379 5.24 -11.95 -4.20
C LEU A 379 5.51 -12.58 -2.83
N PHE A 380 6.13 -11.84 -1.90
CA PHE A 380 6.26 -12.27 -0.51
C PHE A 380 4.87 -12.42 0.15
N TYR A 381 3.95 -11.47 -0.05
CA TYR A 381 2.57 -11.57 0.45
C TYR A 381 1.81 -12.74 -0.16
N ALA A 382 1.98 -12.95 -1.46
CA ALA A 382 1.27 -13.99 -2.21
C ALA A 382 1.57 -15.40 -1.70
N ARG A 383 2.80 -15.67 -1.22
CA ARG A 383 3.23 -17.02 -0.85
C ARG A 383 2.31 -17.70 0.18
N GLY A 384 1.83 -16.94 1.18
CA GLY A 384 0.89 -17.44 2.19
C GLY A 384 -0.46 -17.79 1.58
N ASN A 385 -1.01 -16.93 0.72
CA ASN A 385 -2.29 -17.17 0.05
C ASN A 385 -2.22 -18.31 -0.95
N VAL A 386 -1.11 -18.45 -1.69
CA VAL A 386 -0.86 -19.60 -2.58
C VAL A 386 -0.82 -20.91 -1.77
N ALA A 387 -0.09 -20.91 -0.65
CA ALA A 387 -0.02 -22.09 0.23
C ALA A 387 -1.40 -22.43 0.82
N TYR A 388 -2.18 -21.44 1.22
CA TYR A 388 -3.55 -21.68 1.73
C TYR A 388 -4.48 -22.30 0.67
N LEU A 389 -4.39 -21.84 -0.59
CA LEU A 389 -5.26 -22.32 -1.68
C LEU A 389 -4.82 -23.67 -2.26
N PHE A 390 -3.52 -23.84 -2.47
CA PHE A 390 -2.98 -24.95 -3.27
C PHE A 390 -2.08 -25.91 -2.48
N GLY A 391 -1.86 -25.61 -1.17
CA GLY A 391 -1.00 -26.41 -0.30
C GLY A 391 0.49 -26.03 -0.39
N ASP A 392 1.27 -26.67 0.47
CA ASP A 392 2.69 -26.42 0.63
C ASP A 392 3.52 -27.18 -0.41
N ASN A 393 3.62 -26.65 -1.61
CA ASN A 393 4.43 -27.22 -2.68
C ASN A 393 5.08 -26.15 -3.56
N TRP A 394 6.28 -26.48 -4.07
CA TRP A 394 7.05 -25.56 -4.91
C TRP A 394 6.42 -25.31 -6.28
N ALA A 395 5.64 -26.25 -6.81
CA ALA A 395 5.01 -26.11 -8.11
C ALA A 395 3.97 -24.99 -8.11
N SER A 396 3.10 -24.92 -7.10
CA SER A 396 2.12 -23.82 -6.97
C SER A 396 2.78 -22.47 -6.74
N GLN A 397 3.84 -22.41 -5.90
CA GLN A 397 4.60 -21.19 -5.67
C GLN A 397 5.28 -20.69 -6.95
N THR A 398 5.92 -21.60 -7.71
CA THR A 398 6.56 -21.25 -8.98
C THR A 398 5.52 -20.86 -10.03
N GLY A 399 4.41 -21.60 -10.10
CA GLY A 399 3.30 -21.27 -11.01
C GLY A 399 2.77 -19.85 -10.83
N TYR A 400 2.57 -19.43 -9.57
CA TYR A 400 2.15 -18.05 -9.30
C TYR A 400 3.24 -17.01 -9.64
N LYS A 401 4.52 -17.30 -9.39
CA LYS A 401 5.63 -16.43 -9.80
C LYS A 401 5.67 -16.24 -11.31
N VAL A 402 5.48 -17.32 -12.07
CA VAL A 402 5.40 -17.27 -13.54
C VAL A 402 4.20 -16.44 -13.98
N LEU A 403 3.03 -16.64 -13.37
CA LEU A 403 1.84 -15.82 -13.65
C LEU A 403 2.12 -14.33 -13.40
N ALA A 404 2.75 -13.98 -12.28
CA ALA A 404 3.11 -12.60 -11.97
C ALA A 404 4.09 -12.00 -12.99
N LEU A 405 5.06 -12.79 -13.48
CA LEU A 405 5.98 -12.37 -14.56
C LEU A 405 5.24 -12.14 -15.88
N VAL A 406 4.26 -12.99 -16.21
CA VAL A 406 3.40 -12.80 -17.39
C VAL A 406 2.58 -11.51 -17.24
N MET A 407 2.01 -11.24 -16.05
CA MET A 407 1.28 -10.01 -15.78
C MET A 407 2.19 -8.76 -15.86
N LEU A 408 3.43 -8.89 -15.38
CA LEU A 408 4.45 -7.85 -15.52
C LEU A 408 4.72 -7.55 -17.02
N PHE A 409 4.83 -8.58 -17.85
CA PHE A 409 5.02 -8.42 -19.31
C PHE A 409 3.81 -7.75 -19.96
N ILE A 410 2.60 -8.24 -19.68
CA ILE A 410 1.37 -7.68 -20.25
C ILE A 410 1.23 -6.19 -19.89
N GLY A 411 1.46 -5.84 -18.63
CA GLY A 411 1.34 -4.47 -18.15
C GLY A 411 2.29 -3.49 -18.84
N GLY A 412 3.51 -3.92 -19.17
CA GLY A 412 4.49 -3.06 -19.82
C GLY A 412 4.14 -2.63 -21.25
N ILE A 413 3.23 -3.36 -21.90
CA ILE A 413 2.76 -3.08 -23.27
C ILE A 413 1.30 -2.66 -23.32
N ALA A 414 0.57 -2.71 -22.19
CA ALA A 414 -0.85 -2.40 -22.11
C ALA A 414 -1.11 -0.88 -21.98
N ALA A 415 -2.35 -0.46 -22.28
CA ALA A 415 -2.79 0.92 -22.06
C ALA A 415 -2.90 1.24 -20.56
N TYR A 416 -2.55 2.45 -20.16
CA TYR A 416 -2.55 2.94 -18.76
C TYR A 416 -3.88 2.71 -18.04
N THR A 417 -5.01 2.99 -18.66
CA THR A 417 -6.34 2.82 -18.05
C THR A 417 -6.68 1.38 -17.74
N PHE A 418 -6.24 0.43 -18.56
CA PHE A 418 -6.53 -1.00 -18.41
C PHE A 418 -5.83 -1.62 -17.20
N VAL A 419 -4.59 -1.21 -16.89
CA VAL A 419 -3.78 -1.86 -15.87
C VAL A 419 -4.24 -1.55 -14.44
N TRP A 420 -4.90 -0.41 -14.21
CA TRP A 420 -5.37 -0.01 -12.88
C TRP A 420 -6.59 -0.81 -12.41
N ASP A 421 -7.51 -1.14 -13.31
CA ASP A 421 -8.81 -1.72 -12.94
C ASP A 421 -8.67 -3.06 -12.20
N LEU A 422 -7.77 -3.91 -12.65
CA LEU A 422 -7.55 -5.22 -12.03
C LEU A 422 -6.98 -5.10 -10.61
N GLY A 423 -6.04 -4.21 -10.40
CA GLY A 423 -5.46 -3.93 -9.09
C GLY A 423 -6.48 -3.33 -8.12
N ASP A 424 -7.24 -2.34 -8.59
CA ASP A 424 -8.28 -1.65 -7.83
C ASP A 424 -9.44 -2.59 -7.44
N VAL A 425 -9.85 -3.50 -8.34
CA VAL A 425 -10.85 -4.54 -8.03
C VAL A 425 -10.31 -5.52 -7.00
N GLY A 426 -9.08 -6.00 -7.17
CA GLY A 426 -8.46 -6.94 -6.25
C GLY A 426 -8.33 -6.37 -4.83
N ILE A 427 -7.79 -5.16 -4.69
CA ILE A 427 -7.61 -4.52 -3.38
C ILE A 427 -8.97 -4.21 -2.73
N GLY A 428 -9.96 -3.82 -3.53
CA GLY A 428 -11.31 -3.57 -3.04
C GLY A 428 -11.98 -4.83 -2.46
N LEU A 429 -11.89 -5.96 -3.16
CA LEU A 429 -12.43 -7.24 -2.68
C LEU A 429 -11.69 -7.72 -1.42
N MET A 430 -10.36 -7.65 -1.39
CA MET A 430 -9.57 -7.95 -0.19
C MET A 430 -10.06 -7.14 1.00
N THR A 431 -10.22 -5.84 0.80
CA THR A 431 -10.68 -4.89 1.83
C THR A 431 -12.02 -5.28 2.40
N ILE A 432 -13.00 -5.62 1.56
CA ILE A 432 -14.32 -6.05 2.04
C ILE A 432 -14.21 -7.28 2.94
N PHE A 433 -13.56 -8.35 2.47
CA PHE A 433 -13.46 -9.58 3.24
C PHE A 433 -12.66 -9.41 4.53
N ASN A 434 -11.64 -8.58 4.50
CA ASN A 434 -10.82 -8.30 5.66
C ASN A 434 -11.58 -7.45 6.70
N ILE A 435 -12.11 -6.30 6.31
CA ILE A 435 -12.80 -5.36 7.21
C ILE A 435 -14.00 -6.06 7.89
N PHE A 436 -14.78 -6.83 7.13
CA PHE A 436 -15.91 -7.58 7.69
C PHE A 436 -15.48 -8.47 8.86
N MET A 437 -14.27 -9.03 8.81
CA MET A 437 -13.74 -9.89 9.86
C MET A 437 -12.97 -9.16 10.95
N LEU A 438 -12.52 -7.92 10.71
CA LEU A 438 -11.83 -7.14 11.73
C LEU A 438 -12.75 -6.77 12.90
N TYR A 439 -14.06 -6.59 12.69
CA TYR A 439 -14.99 -6.27 13.76
C TYR A 439 -15.07 -7.39 14.81
N PRO A 440 -15.38 -8.65 14.46
CA PRO A 440 -15.46 -9.73 15.45
C PRO A 440 -14.09 -10.15 16.00
N LEU A 441 -13.02 -10.02 15.22
CA LEU A 441 -11.66 -10.41 15.63
C LEU A 441 -10.92 -9.31 16.38
N GLY A 442 -11.23 -8.05 16.14
CA GLY A 442 -10.51 -6.89 16.68
C GLY A 442 -10.47 -6.84 18.20
N GLU A 443 -11.48 -7.41 18.88
CA GLU A 443 -11.50 -7.50 20.35
C GLU A 443 -10.28 -8.28 20.88
N LYS A 444 -9.78 -9.29 20.15
CA LYS A 444 -8.59 -10.03 20.57
C LYS A 444 -7.36 -9.14 20.51
N ALA A 445 -7.18 -8.37 19.44
CA ALA A 445 -6.07 -7.43 19.33
C ALA A 445 -6.17 -6.30 20.37
N LEU A 446 -7.37 -5.79 20.65
CA LEU A 446 -7.60 -4.80 21.71
C LEU A 446 -7.32 -5.34 23.11
N LYS A 447 -7.55 -6.64 23.36
CA LYS A 447 -7.19 -7.29 24.60
C LYS A 447 -5.68 -7.36 24.78
N GLU A 448 -4.95 -7.73 23.73
CA GLU A 448 -3.47 -7.73 23.75
C GLU A 448 -2.90 -6.33 24.02
N LEU A 449 -3.49 -5.29 23.41
CA LEU A 449 -3.09 -3.91 23.67
C LEU A 449 -3.28 -3.54 25.15
N LYS A 450 -4.40 -3.93 25.76
CA LYS A 450 -4.66 -3.67 27.19
C LYS A 450 -3.65 -4.39 28.08
N ILE A 451 -3.28 -5.63 27.75
CA ILE A 451 -2.25 -6.41 28.47
C ILE A 451 -0.91 -5.67 28.40
N TYR A 452 -0.49 -5.28 27.20
CA TYR A 452 0.74 -4.51 26.99
C TYR A 452 0.76 -3.21 27.81
N GLU A 453 -0.31 -2.45 27.81
CA GLU A 453 -0.43 -1.18 28.56
C GLU A 453 -0.39 -1.41 30.09
N ALA A 454 -0.95 -2.52 30.56
CA ALA A 454 -0.91 -2.88 31.97
C ALA A 454 0.51 -3.29 32.43
N GLU A 455 1.24 -4.03 31.61
CA GLU A 455 2.63 -4.40 31.86
C GLU A 455 3.56 -3.17 31.85
N LYS A 456 3.34 -2.24 30.91
CA LYS A 456 4.10 -0.99 30.82
C LYS A 456 3.94 -0.11 32.06
N LYS A 457 2.77 -0.10 32.69
CA LYS A 457 2.52 0.68 33.92
C LYS A 457 3.21 0.10 35.16
N LYS A 458 3.60 -1.18 35.11
CA LYS A 458 4.29 -1.86 36.22
C LYS A 458 5.82 -1.70 36.15
N LYS A 459 6.34 -1.28 34.99
CA LYS A 459 7.74 -0.93 34.78
C LYS A 459 7.98 0.57 34.97
#